data_2663a0d716e5856589b0af78ed95a7a4
#
_entry.id   2663a0d716e5856589b0af78ed95a7a4
#
_cell.length_a   1.000
_cell.length_b   1.000
_cell.length_c   1.000
_cell.angle_alpha   90.00
_cell.angle_beta   90.00
_cell.angle_gamma   90.00
#
_symmetry.space_group_name_H-M   'P 1'
#
loop_
_entity.id
_entity.type
_entity.pdbx_description
1 polymer ?
#
loop_
_entity_poly.entity_id
_entity_poly.type
_entity_poly.pdbx_seq_one_letter_code
_entity_poly.pdbx_strand_id
1 'polypeptide(L)'
;MKLGMINSAWEQHGVGLVDGLHKTKELGFDCVDIFQDPLDEGADERIATVKQTCEELQLPIISVVGVSVGLIDFNPSVQAFHLDRCKRYLDMGAELGAKNYLLVIGEYIWQKEVIPPEEQWKWGVENCEILGDYAAEKGLEIVLELEPFDLSLVNAIVEMDRFLTDCDNPAVKANIDISHI
;
A
#
# COMPACT_ATOMS: atom_id res chain seq x y z
N MET A 1 12.98 10.98 -14.84
CA MET A 1 12.28 10.66 -13.57
C MET A 1 10.85 11.14 -13.75
N LYS A 2 9.87 10.36 -13.31
CA LYS A 2 8.46 10.78 -13.30
C LYS A 2 8.11 11.28 -11.90
N LEU A 3 7.25 12.28 -11.82
CA LEU A 3 6.78 12.86 -10.57
C LEU A 3 5.32 12.51 -10.38
N GLY A 4 5.00 11.85 -9.26
CA GLY A 4 3.63 11.49 -8.88
C GLY A 4 3.11 12.33 -7.71
N MET A 5 1.80 12.31 -7.53
CA MET A 5 1.10 12.94 -6.42
C MET A 5 0.11 11.94 -5.82
N ILE A 6 0.06 11.84 -4.51
CA ILE A 6 -0.98 11.04 -3.83
C ILE A 6 -2.27 11.86 -3.65
N ASN A 7 -3.42 11.29 -3.99
CA ASN A 7 -4.72 12.00 -3.91
C ASN A 7 -5.06 12.48 -2.50
N SER A 8 -4.67 11.73 -1.47
CA SER A 8 -4.96 12.08 -0.07
C SER A 8 -4.38 13.43 0.35
N ALA A 9 -3.31 13.90 -0.29
CA ALA A 9 -2.75 15.23 -0.03
C ALA A 9 -3.75 16.37 -0.33
N TRP A 10 -4.60 16.20 -1.32
CA TRP A 10 -5.67 17.15 -1.64
C TRP A 10 -6.84 17.04 -0.67
N GLU A 11 -7.29 15.83 -0.42
CA GLU A 11 -8.47 15.57 0.40
C GLU A 11 -8.28 15.98 1.86
N GLN A 12 -7.08 15.78 2.42
CA GLN A 12 -6.71 16.26 3.75
C GLN A 12 -6.78 17.80 3.87
N HIS A 13 -6.70 18.51 2.76
CA HIS A 13 -6.85 19.98 2.71
C HIS A 13 -8.25 20.42 2.24
N GLY A 14 -9.23 19.52 2.24
CA GLY A 14 -10.62 19.82 1.90
C GLY A 14 -10.89 20.00 0.39
N VAL A 15 -9.95 19.58 -0.47
CA VAL A 15 -10.16 19.58 -1.92
C VAL A 15 -10.80 18.26 -2.30
N GLY A 16 -11.92 18.30 -3.00
CA GLY A 16 -12.62 17.10 -3.46
C GLY A 16 -11.78 16.24 -4.41
N LEU A 17 -12.10 14.94 -4.47
CA LEU A 17 -11.36 13.95 -5.26
C LEU A 17 -11.12 14.39 -6.70
N VAL A 18 -12.19 14.70 -7.44
CA VAL A 18 -12.14 15.09 -8.86
C VAL A 18 -11.31 16.36 -9.04
N ASP A 19 -11.57 17.39 -8.23
CA ASP A 19 -10.81 18.65 -8.28
C ASP A 19 -9.33 18.42 -7.96
N GLY A 20 -9.01 17.53 -7.03
CA GLY A 20 -7.63 17.16 -6.68
C GLY A 20 -6.91 16.49 -7.86
N LEU A 21 -7.58 15.59 -8.57
CA LEU A 21 -7.00 14.95 -9.77
C LEU A 21 -6.76 15.97 -10.89
N HIS A 22 -7.70 16.88 -11.13
CA HIS A 22 -7.50 17.97 -12.08
C HIS A 22 -6.30 18.86 -11.69
N LYS A 23 -6.20 19.27 -10.43
CA LYS A 23 -5.06 20.07 -9.92
C LYS A 23 -3.74 19.32 -10.04
N THR A 24 -3.72 18.01 -9.79
CA THR A 24 -2.54 17.15 -10.00
C THR A 24 -2.05 17.26 -11.44
N LYS A 25 -2.97 17.16 -12.40
CA LYS A 25 -2.65 17.29 -13.83
C LYS A 25 -2.21 18.70 -14.20
N GLU A 26 -2.91 19.73 -13.74
CA GLU A 26 -2.60 21.15 -14.01
C GLU A 26 -1.22 21.55 -13.50
N LEU A 27 -0.79 21.01 -12.34
CA LEU A 27 0.55 21.25 -11.78
C LEU A 27 1.66 20.49 -12.50
N GLY A 28 1.32 19.64 -13.47
CA GLY A 28 2.29 18.95 -14.32
C GLY A 28 2.86 17.66 -13.70
N PHE A 29 2.17 17.04 -12.76
CA PHE A 29 2.53 15.71 -12.30
C PHE A 29 2.32 14.68 -13.42
N ASP A 30 3.22 13.70 -13.48
CA ASP A 30 3.21 12.65 -14.50
C ASP A 30 2.23 11.51 -14.19
N CYS A 31 1.89 11.33 -12.91
CA CYS A 31 1.07 10.23 -12.43
C CYS A 31 0.45 10.53 -11.06
N VAL A 32 -0.42 9.63 -10.60
CA VAL A 32 -1.09 9.72 -9.29
C VAL A 32 -1.06 8.38 -8.59
N ASP A 33 -1.01 8.43 -7.26
CA ASP A 33 -1.22 7.30 -6.36
C ASP A 33 -2.56 7.46 -5.64
N ILE A 34 -3.30 6.36 -5.50
CA ILE A 34 -4.67 6.38 -4.98
C ILE A 34 -4.72 5.76 -3.59
N PHE A 35 -4.98 6.61 -2.61
CA PHE A 35 -5.27 6.22 -1.24
C PHE A 35 -6.79 6.14 -1.07
N GLN A 36 -7.33 4.93 -1.12
CA GLN A 36 -8.75 4.62 -0.98
C GLN A 36 -8.90 3.23 -0.37
N ASP A 37 -9.67 3.14 0.71
CA ASP A 37 -10.01 1.81 1.24
C ASP A 37 -11.10 1.17 0.38
N PRO A 38 -10.88 -0.02 -0.18
CA PRO A 38 -11.87 -0.72 -0.98
C PRO A 38 -13.08 -1.25 -0.16
N LEU A 39 -13.02 -1.16 1.17
CA LEU A 39 -14.10 -1.54 2.07
C LEU A 39 -14.94 -0.35 2.57
N ASP A 40 -14.56 0.88 2.24
CA ASP A 40 -15.33 2.06 2.61
C ASP A 40 -16.70 2.07 1.95
N GLU A 41 -17.68 2.68 2.63
CA GLU A 41 -18.99 2.91 2.03
C GLU A 41 -18.86 3.79 0.76
N GLY A 42 -19.44 3.34 -0.34
CA GLY A 42 -19.35 4.03 -1.62
C GLY A 42 -18.00 3.87 -2.34
N ALA A 43 -17.14 2.93 -1.91
CA ALA A 43 -15.84 2.69 -2.54
C ALA A 43 -15.96 2.39 -4.04
N ASP A 44 -16.91 1.57 -4.47
CA ASP A 44 -17.08 1.21 -5.88
C ASP A 44 -17.38 2.43 -6.77
N GLU A 45 -18.27 3.33 -6.31
CA GLU A 45 -18.58 4.57 -7.04
C GLU A 45 -17.37 5.50 -7.10
N ARG A 46 -16.63 5.57 -6.01
CA ARG A 46 -15.43 6.39 -5.91
C ARG A 46 -14.31 5.85 -6.81
N ILE A 47 -14.11 4.54 -6.84
CA ILE A 47 -13.13 3.88 -7.72
C ILE A 47 -13.49 4.11 -9.19
N ALA A 48 -14.78 3.97 -9.56
CA ALA A 48 -15.25 4.26 -10.91
C ALA A 48 -15.00 5.74 -11.29
N THR A 49 -15.24 6.67 -10.37
CA THR A 49 -14.97 8.11 -10.56
C THR A 49 -13.47 8.38 -10.76
N VAL A 50 -12.61 7.77 -9.95
CA VAL A 50 -11.15 7.86 -10.10
C VAL A 50 -10.72 7.39 -11.48
N LYS A 51 -11.17 6.20 -11.88
CA LYS A 51 -10.84 5.58 -13.15
C LYS A 51 -11.22 6.49 -14.32
N GLN A 52 -12.48 6.91 -14.36
CA GLN A 52 -12.98 7.79 -15.41
C GLN A 52 -12.20 9.10 -15.48
N THR A 53 -12.02 9.79 -14.34
CA THR A 53 -11.33 11.08 -14.29
C THR A 53 -9.88 10.95 -14.73
N CYS A 54 -9.17 9.93 -14.26
CA CYS A 54 -7.77 9.69 -14.65
C CYS A 54 -7.62 9.34 -16.13
N GLU A 55 -8.56 8.57 -16.72
CA GLU A 55 -8.59 8.29 -18.15
C GLU A 55 -8.82 9.57 -18.98
N GLU A 56 -9.80 10.40 -18.62
CA GLU A 56 -10.10 11.68 -19.27
C GLU A 56 -8.90 12.64 -19.22
N LEU A 57 -8.20 12.70 -18.09
CA LEU A 57 -7.02 13.54 -17.88
C LEU A 57 -5.74 12.96 -18.48
N GLN A 58 -5.75 11.71 -18.95
CA GLN A 58 -4.54 10.98 -19.30
C GLN A 58 -3.50 11.03 -18.17
N LEU A 59 -3.94 10.79 -16.95
CA LEU A 59 -3.14 10.78 -15.73
C LEU A 59 -2.98 9.34 -15.25
N PRO A 60 -1.84 8.66 -15.51
CA PRO A 60 -1.63 7.28 -15.13
C PRO A 60 -1.70 7.10 -13.60
N ILE A 61 -2.38 6.04 -13.17
CA ILE A 61 -2.35 5.57 -11.79
C ILE A 61 -1.17 4.61 -11.65
N ILE A 62 -0.27 4.86 -10.69
CA ILE A 62 0.89 4.01 -10.47
C ILE A 62 0.68 3.06 -9.31
N SER A 63 0.18 3.56 -8.18
CA SER A 63 -0.05 2.76 -6.99
C SER A 63 -1.48 2.90 -6.48
N VAL A 64 -1.97 1.84 -5.86
CA VAL A 64 -2.99 1.92 -4.83
C VAL A 64 -2.29 1.81 -3.48
N VAL A 65 -2.76 2.55 -2.47
CA VAL A 65 -2.06 2.70 -1.20
C VAL A 65 -2.95 2.28 -0.05
N GLY A 66 -2.43 1.48 0.87
CA GLY A 66 -3.18 1.07 2.05
C GLY A 66 -2.33 0.63 3.22
N VAL A 67 -2.89 0.80 4.42
CA VAL A 67 -2.28 0.42 5.68
C VAL A 67 -2.97 -0.83 6.22
N SER A 68 -2.23 -1.91 6.49
CA SER A 68 -2.78 -3.20 6.91
C SER A 68 -2.00 -3.81 8.08
N VAL A 69 -1.94 -3.06 9.18
CA VAL A 69 -1.19 -3.41 10.39
C VAL A 69 -1.59 -4.75 11.01
N GLY A 70 -2.80 -5.23 10.78
CA GLY A 70 -3.25 -6.52 11.29
C GLY A 70 -2.66 -7.75 10.60
N LEU A 71 -1.85 -7.58 9.55
CA LEU A 71 -1.10 -8.68 8.95
C LEU A 71 -0.10 -9.32 9.92
N ILE A 72 0.33 -8.56 10.92
CA ILE A 72 1.26 -9.01 11.97
C ILE A 72 0.59 -9.14 13.35
N ASP A 73 -0.75 -9.16 13.39
CA ASP A 73 -1.51 -9.35 14.63
C ASP A 73 -1.36 -10.79 15.13
N PHE A 74 -1.41 -10.99 16.48
CA PHE A 74 -1.37 -12.31 17.09
C PHE A 74 -2.68 -13.10 16.89
N ASN A 75 -3.78 -12.42 16.55
CA ASN A 75 -5.07 -13.04 16.34
C ASN A 75 -5.23 -13.48 14.87
N PRO A 76 -5.33 -14.80 14.60
CA PRO A 76 -5.46 -15.29 13.23
C PRO A 76 -6.69 -14.75 12.47
N SER A 77 -7.76 -14.39 13.20
CA SER A 77 -8.96 -13.82 12.57
C SER A 77 -8.70 -12.38 12.09
N VAL A 78 -7.85 -11.63 12.79
CA VAL A 78 -7.43 -10.29 12.37
C VAL A 78 -6.50 -10.38 11.17
N GLN A 79 -5.54 -11.30 11.20
CA GLN A 79 -4.68 -11.56 10.05
C GLN A 79 -5.49 -11.94 8.80
N ALA A 80 -6.45 -12.87 8.93
CA ALA A 80 -7.30 -13.31 7.82
C ALA A 80 -8.12 -12.15 7.23
N PHE A 81 -8.68 -11.29 8.09
CA PHE A 81 -9.39 -10.09 7.65
C PHE A 81 -8.47 -9.15 6.85
N HIS A 82 -7.27 -8.88 7.36
CA HIS A 82 -6.32 -7.99 6.68
C HIS A 82 -5.76 -8.59 5.40
N LEU A 83 -5.57 -9.90 5.33
CA LEU A 83 -5.22 -10.60 4.08
C LEU A 83 -6.32 -10.42 3.02
N ASP A 84 -7.59 -10.64 3.37
CA ASP A 84 -8.72 -10.42 2.43
C ASP A 84 -8.79 -8.96 2.00
N ARG A 85 -8.64 -8.02 2.93
CA ARG A 85 -8.62 -6.59 2.64
C ARG A 85 -7.48 -6.21 1.68
N CYS A 86 -6.27 -6.73 1.87
CA CYS A 86 -5.15 -6.50 0.96
C CYS A 86 -5.41 -7.06 -0.44
N LYS A 87 -6.04 -8.24 -0.56
CA LYS A 87 -6.46 -8.79 -1.85
C LYS A 87 -7.45 -7.87 -2.56
N ARG A 88 -8.36 -7.22 -1.83
CA ARG A 88 -9.28 -6.22 -2.42
C ARG A 88 -8.55 -4.96 -2.89
N TYR A 89 -7.48 -4.53 -2.20
CA TYR A 89 -6.59 -3.47 -2.72
C TYR A 89 -5.92 -3.89 -4.03
N LEU A 90 -5.46 -5.13 -4.13
CA LEU A 90 -4.86 -5.67 -5.35
C LEU A 90 -5.89 -5.78 -6.49
N ASP A 91 -7.12 -6.21 -6.20
CA ASP A 91 -8.21 -6.22 -7.18
C ASP A 91 -8.55 -4.81 -7.68
N MET A 92 -8.65 -3.83 -6.77
CA MET A 92 -8.82 -2.42 -7.10
C MET A 92 -7.65 -1.89 -7.95
N GLY A 93 -6.41 -2.22 -7.57
CA GLY A 93 -5.23 -1.83 -8.33
C GLY A 93 -5.26 -2.37 -9.77
N ALA A 94 -5.62 -3.63 -9.94
CA ALA A 94 -5.78 -4.24 -11.26
C ALA A 94 -6.89 -3.56 -12.09
N GLU A 95 -8.03 -3.23 -11.47
CA GLU A 95 -9.12 -2.51 -12.12
C GLU A 95 -8.73 -1.10 -12.56
N LEU A 96 -7.96 -0.40 -11.74
CA LEU A 96 -7.45 0.94 -12.01
C LEU A 96 -6.24 0.96 -12.96
N GLY A 97 -5.69 -0.20 -13.34
CA GLY A 97 -4.50 -0.31 -14.18
C GLY A 97 -3.21 0.15 -13.49
N ALA A 98 -3.18 0.12 -12.16
CA ALA A 98 -2.00 0.41 -11.35
C ALA A 98 -0.85 -0.57 -11.66
N LYS A 99 0.33 -0.27 -11.15
CA LYS A 99 1.51 -1.13 -11.26
C LYS A 99 1.79 -1.87 -9.97
N ASN A 100 1.46 -1.25 -8.86
CA ASN A 100 1.74 -1.82 -7.55
C ASN A 100 0.69 -1.43 -6.49
N TYR A 101 0.75 -2.17 -5.40
CA TYR A 101 0.09 -1.85 -4.14
C TYR A 101 1.16 -1.43 -3.13
N LEU A 102 1.15 -0.16 -2.71
CA LEU A 102 1.98 0.34 -1.64
C LEU A 102 1.36 -0.08 -0.32
N LEU A 103 2.07 -0.92 0.42
CA LEU A 103 1.61 -1.57 1.63
C LEU A 103 2.42 -1.13 2.84
N VAL A 104 1.75 -0.53 3.82
CA VAL A 104 2.27 -0.39 5.19
C VAL A 104 1.83 -1.60 5.99
N ILE A 105 2.78 -2.45 6.41
CA ILE A 105 2.50 -3.69 7.15
C ILE A 105 2.38 -3.47 8.66
N GLY A 106 2.79 -2.31 9.15
CA GLY A 106 2.54 -1.84 10.49
C GLY A 106 3.65 -2.00 11.49
N GLU A 107 3.28 -1.74 12.74
CA GLU A 107 4.16 -1.66 13.88
C GLU A 107 3.96 -2.87 14.80
N TYR A 108 5.01 -3.19 15.57
CA TYR A 108 4.85 -4.09 16.71
C TYR A 108 3.74 -3.55 17.64
N ILE A 109 2.73 -4.38 17.90
CA ILE A 109 1.49 -3.97 18.59
C ILE A 109 1.73 -3.48 20.02
N TRP A 110 2.88 -3.82 20.63
CA TRP A 110 3.16 -3.55 22.04
C TRP A 110 4.55 -2.95 22.23
N GLN A 111 4.64 -1.88 23.00
CA GLN A 111 5.92 -1.26 23.42
C GLN A 111 6.79 -2.18 24.29
N LYS A 112 6.22 -3.30 24.76
CA LYS A 112 6.95 -4.36 25.47
C LYS A 112 6.67 -5.67 24.75
N GLU A 113 7.67 -6.51 24.65
CA GLU A 113 7.65 -7.82 24.03
C GLU A 113 6.62 -8.76 24.67
N VAL A 114 5.33 -8.50 24.46
CA VAL A 114 4.26 -9.42 24.85
C VAL A 114 4.16 -10.55 23.81
N ILE A 115 4.47 -10.21 22.56
CA ILE A 115 4.62 -11.15 21.45
C ILE A 115 6.06 -11.02 20.97
N PRO A 116 6.81 -12.13 20.88
CA PRO A 116 8.18 -12.07 20.38
C PRO A 116 8.25 -11.40 19.01
N PRO A 117 9.16 -10.44 18.80
CA PRO A 117 9.33 -9.78 17.50
C PRO A 117 9.53 -10.76 16.35
N GLU A 118 10.21 -11.88 16.60
CA GLU A 118 10.44 -12.93 15.61
C GLU A 118 9.14 -13.61 15.15
N GLU A 119 8.13 -13.74 16.01
CA GLU A 119 6.83 -14.28 15.61
C GLU A 119 6.08 -13.30 14.71
N GLN A 120 6.09 -12.00 15.05
CA GLN A 120 5.48 -10.97 14.20
C GLN A 120 6.19 -10.85 12.86
N TRP A 121 7.51 -10.94 12.87
CA TRP A 121 8.33 -10.99 11.64
C TRP A 121 7.91 -12.16 10.75
N LYS A 122 7.81 -13.35 11.33
CA LYS A 122 7.39 -14.55 10.61
C LYS A 122 6.00 -14.37 9.98
N TRP A 123 5.03 -13.87 10.74
CA TRP A 123 3.68 -13.61 10.19
C TRP A 123 3.70 -12.57 9.09
N GLY A 124 4.50 -11.53 9.23
CA GLY A 124 4.69 -10.52 8.19
C GLY A 124 5.22 -11.12 6.89
N VAL A 125 6.26 -11.94 6.98
CA VAL A 125 6.86 -12.63 5.83
C VAL A 125 5.85 -13.58 5.18
N GLU A 126 5.25 -14.51 5.94
CA GLU A 126 4.27 -15.47 5.43
C GLU A 126 3.08 -14.78 4.73
N ASN A 127 2.55 -13.73 5.33
CA ASN A 127 1.43 -12.98 4.76
C ASN A 127 1.83 -12.18 3.51
N CYS A 128 3.05 -11.62 3.47
CA CYS A 128 3.57 -10.94 2.29
C CYS A 128 3.87 -11.91 1.13
N GLU A 129 4.34 -13.14 1.40
CA GLU A 129 4.48 -14.18 0.38
C GLU A 129 3.12 -14.49 -0.27
N ILE A 130 2.08 -14.74 0.53
CA ILE A 130 0.71 -15.01 0.04
C ILE A 130 0.19 -13.84 -0.82
N LEU A 131 0.41 -12.61 -0.37
CA LEU A 131 -0.03 -11.42 -1.09
C LEU A 131 0.81 -11.17 -2.35
N GLY A 132 2.11 -11.48 -2.32
CA GLY A 132 3.00 -11.40 -3.47
C GLY A 132 2.56 -12.33 -4.61
N ASP A 133 2.23 -13.58 -4.28
CA ASP A 133 1.69 -14.54 -5.24
C ASP A 133 0.38 -14.03 -5.87
N TYR A 134 -0.53 -13.52 -5.03
CA TYR A 134 -1.78 -12.95 -5.52
C TYR A 134 -1.58 -11.69 -6.38
N ALA A 135 -0.62 -10.83 -6.02
CA ALA A 135 -0.26 -9.66 -6.82
C ALA A 135 0.29 -10.06 -8.19
N ALA A 136 1.17 -11.07 -8.23
CA ALA A 136 1.73 -11.61 -9.48
C ALA A 136 0.64 -12.14 -10.42
N GLU A 137 -0.36 -12.85 -9.90
CA GLU A 137 -1.52 -13.32 -10.68
C GLU A 137 -2.31 -12.17 -11.33
N LYS A 138 -2.33 -11.00 -10.69
CA LYS A 138 -2.98 -9.78 -11.20
C LYS A 138 -2.07 -8.91 -12.08
N GLY A 139 -0.80 -9.29 -12.24
CA GLY A 139 0.20 -8.50 -12.95
C GLY A 139 0.64 -7.24 -12.19
N LEU A 140 0.54 -7.28 -10.87
CA LEU A 140 0.93 -6.21 -9.94
C LEU A 140 2.16 -6.63 -9.12
N GLU A 141 2.78 -5.64 -8.48
CA GLU A 141 3.77 -5.83 -7.43
C GLU A 141 3.24 -5.26 -6.10
N ILE A 142 3.74 -5.78 -4.98
CA ILE A 142 3.62 -5.13 -3.68
C ILE A 142 4.88 -4.33 -3.46
N VAL A 143 4.75 -3.09 -3.02
CA VAL A 143 5.88 -2.27 -2.58
C VAL A 143 5.69 -1.94 -1.10
N LEU A 144 6.55 -2.52 -0.25
CA LEU A 144 6.50 -2.32 1.19
C LEU A 144 7.05 -0.95 1.54
N GLU A 145 6.32 -0.24 2.37
CA GLU A 145 6.77 1.02 2.95
C GLU A 145 7.78 0.77 4.08
N LEU A 146 8.89 1.51 4.05
CA LEU A 146 9.78 1.63 5.18
C LEU A 146 9.24 2.73 6.10
N GLU A 147 8.94 2.38 7.35
CA GLU A 147 8.38 3.30 8.35
C GLU A 147 9.42 3.63 9.43
N PRO A 148 9.70 4.91 9.74
CA PRO A 148 10.83 5.33 10.56
C PRO A 148 10.57 5.23 12.08
N PHE A 149 9.59 4.45 12.49
CA PHE A 149 9.22 4.33 13.90
C PHE A 149 9.94 3.17 14.57
N ASP A 150 10.40 3.36 15.81
CA ASP A 150 11.12 2.34 16.56
C ASP A 150 10.39 0.99 16.68
N LEU A 151 9.05 1.03 16.59
CA LEU A 151 8.21 -0.17 16.67
C LEU A 151 7.79 -0.73 15.32
N SER A 152 8.14 -0.07 14.21
CA SER A 152 7.81 -0.59 12.89
C SER A 152 8.58 -1.86 12.59
N LEU A 153 7.92 -2.84 11.99
CA LEU A 153 8.51 -4.12 11.63
C LEU A 153 9.69 -3.94 10.67
N VAL A 154 9.56 -2.99 9.74
CA VAL A 154 10.58 -2.63 8.77
C VAL A 154 10.87 -1.14 8.94
N ASN A 155 11.84 -0.80 9.80
CA ASN A 155 12.11 0.58 10.19
C ASN A 155 13.47 1.13 9.70
N ALA A 156 14.26 0.31 9.04
CA ALA A 156 15.52 0.73 8.43
C ALA A 156 15.81 -0.09 7.17
N ILE A 157 16.76 0.39 6.36
CA ILE A 157 17.15 -0.27 5.10
C ILE A 157 17.62 -1.71 5.32
N VAL A 158 18.33 -1.97 6.43
CA VAL A 158 18.84 -3.30 6.74
C VAL A 158 17.71 -4.29 7.07
N GLU A 159 16.67 -3.84 7.75
CA GLU A 159 15.47 -4.63 8.03
C GLU A 159 14.65 -4.85 6.74
N MET A 160 14.57 -3.86 5.87
CA MET A 160 13.92 -4.01 4.56
C MET A 160 14.63 -5.06 3.70
N ASP A 161 15.95 -5.00 3.60
CA ASP A 161 16.74 -5.97 2.84
C ASP A 161 16.59 -7.39 3.40
N ARG A 162 16.64 -7.52 4.74
CA ARG A 162 16.37 -8.78 5.42
C ARG A 162 14.95 -9.29 5.14
N PHE A 163 13.94 -8.44 5.26
CA PHE A 163 12.55 -8.81 5.06
C PHE A 163 12.30 -9.33 3.63
N LEU A 164 12.82 -8.62 2.63
CA LEU A 164 12.70 -9.03 1.23
C LEU A 164 13.46 -10.35 0.95
N THR A 165 14.59 -10.55 1.63
CA THR A 165 15.36 -11.80 1.54
C THR A 165 14.59 -12.96 2.17
N ASP A 166 14.02 -12.76 3.36
CA ASP A 166 13.26 -13.80 4.06
C ASP A 166 11.94 -14.13 3.34
N CYS A 167 11.29 -13.13 2.71
CA CYS A 167 10.07 -13.30 1.92
C CYS A 167 10.31 -14.04 0.60
N ASP A 168 11.50 -13.89 -0.01
CA ASP A 168 11.93 -14.53 -1.27
C ASP A 168 10.85 -14.55 -2.38
N ASN A 169 10.02 -13.51 -2.44
CA ASN A 169 8.96 -13.39 -3.43
C ASN A 169 9.26 -12.25 -4.42
N PRO A 170 9.42 -12.55 -5.73
CA PRO A 170 9.82 -11.55 -6.72
C PRO A 170 8.78 -10.44 -6.96
N ALA A 171 7.54 -10.63 -6.55
CA ALA A 171 6.50 -9.60 -6.62
C ALA A 171 6.46 -8.68 -5.39
N VAL A 172 7.26 -8.96 -4.35
CA VAL A 172 7.40 -8.11 -3.16
C VAL A 172 8.67 -7.27 -3.28
N LYS A 173 8.52 -5.96 -3.23
CA LYS A 173 9.56 -4.94 -3.44
C LYS A 173 9.56 -3.93 -2.30
N ALA A 174 10.55 -3.04 -2.29
CA ALA A 174 10.63 -1.92 -1.36
C ALA A 174 10.07 -0.63 -1.97
N ASN A 175 9.34 0.14 -1.17
CA ASN A 175 9.19 1.57 -1.34
C ASN A 175 10.16 2.28 -0.38
N ILE A 176 10.84 3.31 -0.88
CA ILE A 176 11.78 4.08 -0.07
C ILE A 176 11.29 5.52 -0.03
N ASP A 177 10.72 5.90 1.10
CA ASP A 177 10.44 7.29 1.41
C ASP A 177 11.71 7.94 1.94
N ILE A 178 12.22 8.94 1.21
CA ILE A 178 13.45 9.65 1.60
C ILE A 178 13.30 10.47 2.89
N SER A 179 12.07 10.73 3.33
CA SER A 179 11.81 11.39 4.62
C SER A 179 11.95 10.42 5.81
N HIS A 180 12.03 9.13 5.52
CA HIS A 180 12.13 8.05 6.51
C HIS A 180 13.56 7.51 6.67
N ILE A 181 14.55 8.11 5.99
CA ILE A 181 15.96 7.66 5.99
C ILE A 181 16.83 8.64 6.77
#